data_6051b4a4914291b9dbf9cce28447fb65
#
_entry.id   6051b4a4914291b9dbf9cce28447fb65
#
_cell.length_a   1.000
_cell.length_b   1.000
_cell.length_c   1.000
_cell.angle_alpha   90.00
_cell.angle_beta   90.00
_cell.angle_gamma   90.00
#
_symmetry.space_group_name_H-M   'P 1'
#
loop_
_entity.id
_entity.type
_entity.pdbx_description
1 polymer ?
#
loop_
_entity_poly.entity_id
_entity_poly.type
_entity_poly.pdbx_seq_one_letter_code
_entity_poly.pdbx_strand_id
1 'polypeptide(L)'
;MTEAQRICLIFYLQPIALGAWLPHIPGVQTTLGLTNSELAIALVGAPVGTLTTLMIAGRIAGWIGAKRITLVFYPVFLLAMLLPFMATTQWLLMAALALVGGSMSILELGLNVLADDYETRTHHKIMSRAHGCWSFGLLSGTLIGSAVA
;
A
#
# COMPACT_ATOMS: atom_id res chain seq x y z
N MET A 1 14.37 12.36 16.51
CA MET A 1 13.45 11.21 16.38
C MET A 1 14.20 9.93 16.66
N THR A 2 13.66 9.09 17.55
CA THR A 2 14.19 7.75 17.81
C THR A 2 13.92 6.82 16.63
N GLU A 3 14.61 5.67 16.55
CA GLU A 3 14.39 4.68 15.49
C GLU A 3 12.94 4.15 15.49
N ALA A 4 12.39 3.85 16.67
CA ALA A 4 10.99 3.46 16.83
C ALA A 4 10.00 4.50 16.28
N GLN A 5 10.26 5.79 16.54
CA GLN A 5 9.42 6.87 15.99
C GLN A 5 9.50 6.96 14.46
N ARG A 6 10.67 6.71 13.87
CA ARG A 6 10.83 6.69 12.40
C ARG A 6 10.06 5.53 11.78
N ILE A 7 10.13 4.34 12.38
CA ILE A 7 9.36 3.17 11.93
C ILE A 7 7.87 3.47 12.00
N CYS A 8 7.35 3.95 13.14
CA CYS A 8 5.93 4.33 13.27
C CYS A 8 5.52 5.41 12.26
N LEU A 9 6.37 6.40 11.99
CA LEU A 9 6.09 7.44 11.00
C LEU A 9 5.97 6.88 9.59
N ILE A 10 6.84 5.96 9.20
CA ILE A 10 6.78 5.35 7.87
C ILE A 10 5.53 4.47 7.74
N PHE A 11 5.18 3.70 8.78
CA PHE A 11 3.92 2.96 8.84
C PHE A 11 2.70 3.88 8.77
N TYR A 12 2.73 5.06 9.35
CA TYR A 12 1.65 6.04 9.28
C TYR A 12 1.52 6.66 7.88
N LEU A 13 2.64 7.06 7.27
CA LEU A 13 2.62 7.78 6.00
C LEU A 13 2.26 6.88 4.80
N GLN A 14 2.66 5.60 4.84
CA GLN A 14 2.45 4.67 3.72
C GLN A 14 0.96 4.48 3.36
N PRO A 15 0.03 4.20 4.29
CA PRO A 15 -1.35 3.94 3.94
C PRO A 15 -2.18 5.21 3.64
N ILE A 16 -1.65 6.41 3.84
CA ILE A 16 -2.35 7.66 3.52
C ILE A 16 -2.76 7.68 2.04
N ALA A 17 -1.87 7.30 1.13
CA ALA A 17 -2.17 7.26 -0.30
C ALA A 17 -3.28 6.24 -0.63
N LEU A 18 -3.25 5.06 -0.01
CA LEU A 18 -4.31 4.06 -0.15
C LEU A 18 -5.63 4.58 0.42
N GLY A 19 -5.61 5.15 1.63
CA GLY A 19 -6.81 5.74 2.25
C GLY A 19 -7.43 6.84 1.41
N ALA A 20 -6.58 7.71 0.85
CA ALA A 20 -7.06 8.80 -0.01
C ALA A 20 -7.70 8.30 -1.31
N TRP A 21 -7.30 7.15 -1.82
CA TRP A 21 -7.90 6.53 -3.01
C TRP A 21 -9.32 6.03 -2.78
N LEU A 22 -9.64 5.45 -1.60
CA LEU A 22 -10.90 4.74 -1.35
C LEU A 22 -12.16 5.56 -1.66
N PRO A 23 -12.29 6.85 -1.26
CA PRO A 23 -13.45 7.67 -1.57
C PRO A 23 -13.62 7.97 -3.05
N HIS A 24 -12.58 7.87 -3.86
CA HIS A 24 -12.64 8.13 -5.31
C HIS A 24 -13.16 6.95 -6.14
N ILE A 25 -13.30 5.75 -5.56
CA ILE A 25 -13.76 4.55 -6.26
C ILE A 25 -15.10 4.79 -7.00
N PRO A 26 -16.13 5.42 -6.37
CA PRO A 26 -17.39 5.69 -7.08
C PRO A 26 -17.21 6.67 -8.25
N GLY A 27 -16.34 7.67 -8.09
CA GLY A 27 -16.03 8.65 -9.14
C GLY A 27 -15.37 7.98 -10.36
N VAL A 28 -14.40 7.08 -10.11
CA VAL A 28 -13.74 6.30 -11.17
C VAL A 28 -14.75 5.36 -11.86
N GLN A 29 -15.62 4.69 -11.08
CA GLN A 29 -16.70 3.87 -11.63
C GLN A 29 -17.58 4.66 -12.61
N THR A 30 -18.02 5.84 -12.19
CA THR A 30 -18.88 6.71 -13.00
C THR A 30 -18.16 7.20 -14.25
N THR A 31 -16.90 7.64 -14.11
CA THR A 31 -16.10 8.14 -15.24
C THR A 31 -15.85 7.06 -16.30
N LEU A 32 -15.66 5.82 -15.89
CA LEU A 32 -15.45 4.67 -16.78
C LEU A 32 -16.76 4.03 -17.26
N GLY A 33 -17.92 4.47 -16.74
CA GLY A 33 -19.23 3.88 -17.06
C GLY A 33 -19.39 2.43 -16.66
N LEU A 34 -18.71 1.99 -15.58
CA LEU A 34 -18.70 0.59 -15.16
C LEU A 34 -19.95 0.22 -14.36
N THR A 35 -20.50 -0.95 -14.66
CA THR A 35 -21.47 -1.61 -13.79
C THR A 35 -20.81 -2.05 -12.47
N ASN A 36 -21.62 -2.35 -11.46
CA ASN A 36 -21.10 -2.86 -10.18
C ASN A 36 -20.28 -4.16 -10.33
N SER A 37 -20.70 -5.03 -11.27
CA SER A 37 -19.97 -6.27 -11.55
C SER A 37 -18.62 -6.02 -12.19
N GLU A 38 -18.54 -5.11 -13.16
CA GLU A 38 -17.29 -4.73 -13.82
C GLU A 38 -16.32 -4.05 -12.85
N LEU A 39 -16.84 -3.16 -11.99
CA LEU A 39 -16.03 -2.57 -10.93
C LEU A 39 -15.49 -3.64 -9.97
N ALA A 40 -16.35 -4.57 -9.52
CA ALA A 40 -15.91 -5.66 -8.64
C ALA A 40 -14.79 -6.49 -9.26
N ILE A 41 -14.89 -6.82 -10.57
CA ILE A 41 -13.83 -7.52 -11.30
C ILE A 41 -12.53 -6.67 -11.32
N ALA A 42 -12.63 -5.38 -11.63
CA ALA A 42 -11.46 -4.51 -11.63
C ALA A 42 -10.77 -4.43 -10.26
N LEU A 43 -11.54 -4.35 -9.18
CA LEU A 43 -11.02 -4.30 -7.80
C LEU A 43 -10.28 -5.58 -7.39
N VAL A 44 -10.60 -6.75 -8.00
CA VAL A 44 -9.84 -8.00 -7.78
C VAL A 44 -8.38 -7.86 -8.21
N GLY A 45 -8.04 -6.89 -9.04
CA GLY A 45 -6.65 -6.61 -9.42
C GLY A 45 -5.73 -6.44 -8.21
N ALA A 46 -6.13 -5.66 -7.19
CA ALA A 46 -5.30 -5.41 -6.03
C ALA A 46 -4.94 -6.70 -5.24
N PRO A 47 -5.89 -7.53 -4.80
CA PRO A 47 -5.55 -8.79 -4.13
C PRO A 47 -4.77 -9.76 -5.04
N VAL A 48 -5.03 -9.82 -6.34
CA VAL A 48 -4.24 -10.63 -7.27
C VAL A 48 -2.79 -10.17 -7.31
N GLY A 49 -2.55 -8.86 -7.45
CA GLY A 49 -1.21 -8.28 -7.41
C GLY A 49 -0.51 -8.55 -6.08
N THR A 50 -1.21 -8.38 -4.96
CA THR A 50 -0.70 -8.68 -3.62
C THR A 50 -0.26 -10.14 -3.49
N LEU A 51 -1.14 -11.09 -3.81
CA LEU A 51 -0.89 -12.52 -3.64
C LEU A 51 0.24 -13.01 -4.55
N THR A 52 0.23 -12.65 -5.83
CA THR A 52 1.27 -13.04 -6.78
C THR A 52 2.64 -12.52 -6.36
N THR A 53 2.71 -11.27 -5.92
CA THR A 53 3.96 -10.66 -5.50
C THR A 53 4.44 -11.21 -4.15
N LEU A 54 3.54 -11.50 -3.20
CA LEU A 54 3.89 -12.06 -1.90
C LEU A 54 4.60 -13.42 -2.04
N MET A 55 4.27 -14.22 -3.06
CA MET A 55 4.94 -15.51 -3.32
C MET A 55 6.44 -15.36 -3.60
N ILE A 56 6.88 -14.23 -4.14
CA ILE A 56 8.28 -13.94 -4.49
C ILE A 56 8.94 -12.91 -3.56
N ALA A 57 8.14 -12.17 -2.81
CA ALA A 57 8.60 -11.05 -1.97
C ALA A 57 9.65 -11.50 -0.93
N GLY A 58 9.48 -12.69 -0.33
CA GLY A 58 10.45 -13.23 0.63
C GLY A 58 11.84 -13.47 0.02
N ARG A 59 11.90 -13.94 -1.25
CA ARG A 59 13.17 -14.10 -1.96
C ARG A 59 13.82 -12.75 -2.26
N ILE A 60 13.02 -11.78 -2.71
CA ILE A 60 13.48 -10.41 -2.97
C ILE A 60 14.02 -9.78 -1.68
N ALA A 61 13.32 -9.95 -0.56
CA ALA A 61 13.75 -9.45 0.74
C ALA A 61 15.08 -10.06 1.19
N GLY A 62 15.29 -11.36 0.97
CA GLY A 62 16.54 -12.04 1.30
C GLY A 62 17.74 -11.54 0.48
N TRP A 63 17.54 -11.10 -0.77
CA TRP A 63 18.63 -10.61 -1.63
C TRP A 63 18.92 -9.13 -1.45
N ILE A 64 17.90 -8.30 -1.35
CA ILE A 64 18.05 -6.84 -1.36
C ILE A 64 18.16 -6.28 0.06
N GLY A 65 17.53 -6.91 1.03
CA GLY A 65 17.40 -6.47 2.42
C GLY A 65 16.27 -5.46 2.64
N ALA A 66 15.66 -5.50 3.82
CA ALA A 66 14.46 -4.75 4.16
C ALA A 66 14.58 -3.24 3.96
N LYS A 67 15.71 -2.64 4.38
CA LYS A 67 15.94 -1.20 4.25
C LYS A 67 15.92 -0.74 2.78
N ARG A 68 16.58 -1.49 1.89
CA ARG A 68 16.61 -1.15 0.45
C ARG A 68 15.26 -1.36 -0.20
N ILE A 69 14.54 -2.44 0.18
CA ILE A 69 13.16 -2.68 -0.25
C ILE A 69 12.29 -1.48 0.09
N THR A 70 12.29 -1.04 1.34
CA THR A 70 11.49 0.10 1.77
C THR A 70 11.83 1.36 0.98
N LEU A 71 13.12 1.67 0.80
CA LEU A 71 13.56 2.86 0.06
C LEU A 71 13.17 2.84 -1.43
N VAL A 72 13.18 1.67 -2.07
CA VAL A 72 12.84 1.51 -3.49
C VAL A 72 11.32 1.42 -3.69
N PHE A 73 10.66 0.56 -2.91
CA PHE A 73 9.23 0.29 -3.14
C PHE A 73 8.30 1.34 -2.55
N TYR A 74 8.77 2.19 -1.64
CA TYR A 74 7.96 3.31 -1.17
C TYR A 74 7.58 4.28 -2.30
N PRO A 75 8.54 4.86 -3.06
CA PRO A 75 8.19 5.69 -4.21
C PRO A 75 7.49 4.90 -5.34
N VAL A 76 7.84 3.63 -5.56
CA VAL A 76 7.15 2.78 -6.55
C VAL A 76 5.68 2.62 -6.20
N PHE A 77 5.35 2.36 -4.94
CA PHE A 77 3.97 2.29 -4.47
C PHE A 77 3.23 3.62 -4.65
N LEU A 78 3.84 4.75 -4.28
CA LEU A 78 3.22 6.07 -4.45
C LEU A 78 2.95 6.39 -5.93
N LEU A 79 3.87 6.06 -6.82
CA LEU A 79 3.67 6.21 -8.27
C LEU A 79 2.59 5.27 -8.79
N ALA A 80 2.56 4.02 -8.34
CA ALA A 80 1.50 3.06 -8.69
C ALA A 80 0.11 3.56 -8.29
N MET A 81 -0.01 4.27 -7.15
CA MET A 81 -1.28 4.86 -6.70
C MET A 81 -1.87 5.93 -7.64
N LEU A 82 -1.09 6.47 -8.57
CA LEU A 82 -1.59 7.40 -9.59
C LEU A 82 -2.27 6.66 -10.77
N LEU A 83 -1.89 5.42 -11.03
CA LEU A 83 -2.36 4.67 -12.20
C LEU A 83 -3.87 4.41 -12.24
N PRO A 84 -4.56 4.09 -11.11
CA PRO A 84 -6.01 3.93 -11.11
C PRO A 84 -6.78 5.16 -11.59
N PHE A 85 -6.27 6.37 -11.32
CA PHE A 85 -6.87 7.62 -11.82
C PHE A 85 -6.65 7.86 -13.32
N MET A 86 -5.65 7.21 -13.92
CA MET A 86 -5.33 7.31 -15.34
C MET A 86 -5.97 6.19 -16.17
N ALA A 87 -6.64 5.26 -15.52
CA ALA A 87 -7.30 4.14 -16.21
C ALA A 87 -8.43 4.65 -17.12
N THR A 88 -8.50 4.12 -18.33
CA THR A 88 -9.53 4.45 -19.33
C THR A 88 -10.45 3.26 -19.65
N THR A 89 -10.15 2.09 -19.08
CA THR A 89 -10.96 0.88 -19.24
C THR A 89 -10.94 0.06 -17.96
N GLN A 90 -11.92 -0.84 -17.80
CA GLN A 90 -11.97 -1.80 -16.68
C GLN A 90 -10.66 -2.60 -16.54
N TRP A 91 -10.09 -3.07 -17.64
CA TRP A 91 -8.89 -3.91 -17.63
C TRP A 91 -7.63 -3.13 -17.26
N LEU A 92 -7.55 -1.87 -17.69
CA LEU A 92 -6.47 -0.98 -17.26
C LEU A 92 -6.59 -0.64 -15.77
N LEU A 93 -7.80 -0.44 -15.27
CA LEU A 93 -8.04 -0.25 -13.82
C LEU A 93 -7.62 -1.49 -13.05
N MET A 94 -7.99 -2.68 -13.49
CA MET A 94 -7.58 -3.95 -12.87
C MET A 94 -6.06 -4.11 -12.87
N ALA A 95 -5.39 -3.84 -14.00
CA ALA A 95 -3.93 -3.90 -14.10
C ALA A 95 -3.23 -2.87 -13.20
N ALA A 96 -3.74 -1.63 -13.15
CA ALA A 96 -3.25 -0.58 -12.27
C ALA A 96 -3.36 -0.99 -10.80
N LEU A 97 -4.51 -1.52 -10.39
CA LEU A 97 -4.71 -2.02 -9.02
C LEU A 97 -3.84 -3.24 -8.70
N ALA A 98 -3.54 -4.10 -9.68
CA ALA A 98 -2.60 -5.21 -9.49
C ALA A 98 -1.17 -4.68 -9.22
N LEU A 99 -0.75 -3.63 -9.91
CA LEU A 99 0.55 -2.98 -9.63
C LEU A 99 0.57 -2.29 -8.27
N VAL A 100 -0.54 -1.66 -7.85
CA VAL A 100 -0.70 -1.10 -6.50
C VAL A 100 -0.56 -2.20 -5.45
N GLY A 101 -1.35 -3.27 -5.56
CA GLY A 101 -1.31 -4.39 -4.62
C GLY A 101 0.06 -5.07 -4.55
N GLY A 102 0.69 -5.28 -5.71
CA GLY A 102 2.03 -5.88 -5.80
C GLY A 102 3.12 -5.03 -5.15
N SER A 103 3.17 -3.74 -5.48
CA SER A 103 4.15 -2.81 -4.89
C SER A 103 3.95 -2.63 -3.39
N MET A 104 2.69 -2.53 -2.95
CA MET A 104 2.31 -2.46 -1.54
C MET A 104 2.78 -3.70 -0.77
N SER A 105 2.56 -4.89 -1.30
CA SER A 105 2.94 -6.17 -0.66
C SER A 105 4.44 -6.24 -0.37
N ILE A 106 5.30 -5.86 -1.33
CA ILE A 106 6.76 -5.84 -1.12
C ILE A 106 7.15 -4.78 -0.09
N LEU A 107 6.54 -3.59 -0.19
CA LEU A 107 6.80 -2.51 0.75
C LEU A 107 6.44 -2.89 2.18
N GLU A 108 5.25 -3.46 2.39
CA GLU A 108 4.79 -3.91 3.71
C GLU A 108 5.68 -5.01 4.29
N LEU A 109 6.15 -5.95 3.46
CA LEU A 109 7.12 -6.94 3.91
C LEU A 109 8.40 -6.26 4.41
N GLY A 110 8.94 -5.29 3.65
CA GLY A 110 10.11 -4.52 4.07
C GLY A 110 9.91 -3.79 5.39
N LEU A 111 8.76 -3.14 5.57
CA LEU A 111 8.41 -2.42 6.80
C LEU A 111 8.27 -3.36 8.00
N ASN A 112 7.61 -4.51 7.81
CA ASN A 112 7.44 -5.52 8.87
C ASN A 112 8.80 -6.10 9.29
N VAL A 113 9.69 -6.41 8.35
CA VAL A 113 11.04 -6.90 8.66
C VAL A 113 11.87 -5.83 9.40
N LEU A 114 11.74 -4.55 9.04
CA LEU A 114 12.41 -3.46 9.78
C LEU A 114 11.90 -3.34 11.23
N ALA A 115 10.60 -3.51 11.45
CA ALA A 115 10.02 -3.47 12.79
C ALA A 115 10.45 -4.69 13.61
N ASP A 116 10.47 -5.88 13.01
CA ASP A 116 10.92 -7.13 13.65
C ASP A 116 12.41 -7.08 14.01
N ASP A 117 13.26 -6.60 13.11
CA ASP A 117 14.69 -6.40 13.37
C ASP A 117 14.93 -5.42 14.53
N TYR A 118 14.16 -4.33 14.61
CA TYR A 118 14.20 -3.42 15.74
C TYR A 118 13.81 -4.13 17.05
N GLU A 119 12.70 -4.89 17.08
CA GLU A 119 12.26 -5.64 18.26
C GLU A 119 13.31 -6.64 18.72
N THR A 120 13.91 -7.39 17.79
CA THR A 120 14.94 -8.39 18.07
C THR A 120 16.20 -7.77 18.68
N ARG A 121 16.65 -6.62 18.15
CA ARG A 121 17.87 -5.94 18.63
C ARG A 121 17.68 -5.22 19.94
N THR A 122 16.53 -4.64 20.19
CA THR A 122 16.30 -3.76 21.34
C THR A 122 15.50 -4.41 22.45
N HIS A 123 14.89 -5.56 22.21
CA HIS A 123 13.92 -6.23 23.09
C HIS A 123 12.69 -5.35 23.45
N HIS A 124 12.41 -4.29 22.65
CA HIS A 124 11.25 -3.43 22.81
C HIS A 124 10.22 -3.69 21.71
N LYS A 125 9.02 -4.11 22.10
CA LYS A 125 7.93 -4.40 21.17
C LYS A 125 7.34 -3.13 20.58
N ILE A 126 7.35 -3.01 19.25
CA ILE A 126 6.77 -1.88 18.50
C ILE A 126 5.77 -2.30 17.43
N MET A 127 5.69 -3.60 17.06
CA MET A 127 4.88 -4.08 15.94
C MET A 127 3.41 -3.67 16.06
N SER A 128 2.78 -3.92 17.21
CA SER A 128 1.39 -3.51 17.44
C SER A 128 1.18 -2.00 17.34
N ARG A 129 2.15 -1.22 17.83
CA ARG A 129 2.14 0.24 17.75
C ARG A 129 2.32 0.71 16.31
N ALA A 130 3.20 0.08 15.55
CA ALA A 130 3.43 0.38 14.13
C ALA A 130 2.15 0.14 13.32
N HIS A 131 1.47 -1.00 13.51
CA HIS A 131 0.17 -1.27 12.87
C HIS A 131 -0.94 -0.32 13.33
N GLY A 132 -0.92 0.13 14.60
CA GLY A 132 -1.78 1.22 15.06
C GLY A 132 -1.53 2.51 14.28
N CYS A 133 -0.28 2.91 14.09
CA CYS A 133 0.09 4.06 13.25
C CYS A 133 -0.39 3.86 11.79
N TRP A 134 -0.27 2.65 11.24
CA TRP A 134 -0.79 2.30 9.92
C TRP A 134 -2.30 2.56 9.81
N SER A 135 -3.08 2.07 10.78
CA SER A 135 -4.53 2.28 10.80
C SER A 135 -4.93 3.75 10.88
N PHE A 136 -4.20 4.54 11.68
CA PHE A 136 -4.40 5.99 11.75
C PHE A 136 -4.01 6.69 10.44
N GLY A 137 -2.97 6.23 9.75
CA GLY A 137 -2.59 6.73 8.44
C GLY A 137 -3.67 6.48 7.40
N LEU A 138 -4.23 5.26 7.36
CA LEU A 138 -5.34 4.90 6.48
C LEU A 138 -6.56 5.78 6.73
N LEU A 139 -6.94 5.96 7.99
CA LEU A 139 -8.05 6.84 8.38
C LEU A 139 -7.80 8.29 7.94
N SER A 140 -6.59 8.82 8.20
CA SER A 140 -6.22 10.18 7.80
C SER A 140 -6.31 10.36 6.27
N GLY A 141 -5.80 9.38 5.52
CA GLY A 141 -5.89 9.37 4.06
C GLY A 141 -7.34 9.36 3.59
N THR A 142 -8.20 8.51 4.18
CA THR A 142 -9.63 8.42 3.82
C THR A 142 -10.35 9.74 4.09
N LEU A 143 -10.08 10.41 5.21
CA LEU A 143 -10.66 11.71 5.52
C LEU A 143 -10.21 12.79 4.51
N ILE A 144 -8.92 12.82 4.17
CA ILE A 144 -8.38 13.75 3.17
C ILE A 144 -9.02 13.46 1.79
N GLY A 145 -9.05 12.20 1.38
CA GLY A 145 -9.65 11.80 0.11
C GLY A 145 -11.13 12.15 0.02
N SER A 146 -11.89 11.95 1.10
CA SER A 146 -13.32 12.29 1.16
C SER A 146 -13.60 13.79 1.06
N ALA A 147 -12.64 14.63 1.44
CA ALA A 147 -12.79 16.09 1.35
C ALA A 147 -12.60 16.63 -0.07
N VAL A 148 -12.02 15.82 -0.98
CA VAL A 148 -11.68 16.22 -2.36
C VAL A 148 -12.28 15.29 -3.43
N ALA A 149 -13.06 14.25 -3.03
CA ALA A 149 -13.71 13.29 -3.92
C ALA A 149 -15.02 13.82 -4.55
#